data_01a8afe05baa7836c6b54d8e893f5caa
#
_entry.id   01a8afe05baa7836c6b54d8e893f5caa
#
_cell.length_a   1.000
_cell.length_b   1.000
_cell.length_c   1.000
_cell.angle_alpha   90.00
_cell.angle_beta   90.00
_cell.angle_gamma   90.00
#
_symmetry.space_group_name_H-M   'P 1'
#
loop_
_entity.id
_entity.type
_entity.pdbx_description
1 polymer ?
#
loop_
_entity_poly.entity_id
_entity_poly.type
_entity_poly.pdbx_seq_one_letter_code
_entity_poly.pdbx_strand_id
1 'polypeptide(L)'
;MKAVIVGCGISGATAAFLLKTKGYDVEIFETRPHIAGNCYDEIQNGVVVHKYGAHVFHTNINKVWNFVNQFSKFNTFCPIVYADTKKGIIPIPFDDRGKDIIGPQTPDSIVDLIFRDYSEKMWGKKWEDLPAEITARIPRIREGINPCYHKDKYHGVPVNGYVEMFTNMLDGIRVHVGCNDNDWKKQKADLFVYTGKIDQYFNYCYGRLGYRSLIFDWLEKPKQKYFQVNECNQDKKWLREIDHSFFYNQNVEKTITHREYSCEHDDSNEPFYPENYGENPLLFKQYNSLVKKERNVIFTGRLATYKYIDLDTAVAQTMMKLDRYFNGKEAK
;
A
#
# COMPACT_ATOMS: atom_id res chain seq x y z
N MET A 1 29.80 7.45 -7.63
CA MET A 1 29.31 6.23 -6.92
C MET A 1 28.10 5.69 -7.65
N LYS A 2 27.95 4.36 -7.71
CA LYS A 2 26.80 3.69 -8.35
C LYS A 2 25.87 3.15 -7.29
N ALA A 3 24.57 3.34 -7.45
CA ALA A 3 23.55 2.72 -6.63
C ALA A 3 22.62 1.85 -7.48
N VAL A 4 22.28 0.66 -6.99
CA VAL A 4 21.30 -0.25 -7.60
C VAL A 4 20.12 -0.39 -6.66
N ILE A 5 18.93 -0.21 -7.21
CA ILE A 5 17.68 -0.30 -6.47
C ILE A 5 16.86 -1.47 -7.00
N VAL A 6 16.32 -2.27 -6.10
CA VAL A 6 15.45 -3.41 -6.40
C VAL A 6 14.03 -3.09 -6.00
N GLY A 7 13.16 -3.01 -7.00
CA GLY A 7 11.76 -2.60 -6.91
C GLY A 7 11.54 -1.11 -7.22
N CYS A 8 10.53 -0.83 -8.05
CA CYS A 8 10.16 0.51 -8.53
C CYS A 8 8.85 1.02 -7.93
N GLY A 9 8.47 0.54 -6.73
CA GLY A 9 7.38 1.10 -5.94
C GLY A 9 7.80 2.40 -5.23
N ILE A 10 6.91 2.97 -4.40
CA ILE A 10 7.13 4.28 -3.76
C ILE A 10 8.43 4.35 -2.95
N SER A 11 8.83 3.29 -2.27
CA SER A 11 10.08 3.25 -1.51
C SER A 11 11.31 3.27 -2.43
N GLY A 12 11.29 2.47 -3.52
CA GLY A 12 12.38 2.44 -4.47
C GLY A 12 12.54 3.75 -5.24
N ALA A 13 11.45 4.31 -5.73
CA ALA A 13 11.45 5.60 -6.42
C ALA A 13 11.92 6.75 -5.51
N THR A 14 11.47 6.78 -4.24
CA THR A 14 11.97 7.74 -3.22
C THR A 14 13.47 7.60 -3.03
N ALA A 15 13.98 6.37 -2.89
CA ALA A 15 15.41 6.13 -2.74
C ALA A 15 16.19 6.57 -3.98
N ALA A 16 15.67 6.27 -5.17
CA ALA A 16 16.29 6.62 -6.44
C ALA A 16 16.49 8.13 -6.59
N PHE A 17 15.42 8.89 -6.36
CA PHE A 17 15.48 10.34 -6.41
C PHE A 17 16.49 10.91 -5.42
N LEU A 18 16.42 10.48 -4.16
CA LEU A 18 17.31 10.99 -3.10
C LEU A 18 18.79 10.63 -3.36
N LEU A 19 19.07 9.45 -3.88
CA LEU A 19 20.43 9.05 -4.24
C LEU A 19 20.95 9.82 -5.45
N LYS A 20 20.11 10.04 -6.47
CA LYS A 20 20.45 10.89 -7.62
C LYS A 20 20.81 12.32 -7.18
N THR A 21 20.03 12.92 -6.27
CA THR A 21 20.32 14.27 -5.74
C THR A 21 21.64 14.33 -4.95
N LYS A 22 22.13 13.18 -4.47
CA LYS A 22 23.46 13.05 -3.82
C LYS A 22 24.58 12.66 -4.80
N GLY A 23 24.31 12.70 -6.11
CA GLY A 23 25.32 12.47 -7.16
C GLY A 23 25.64 11.00 -7.43
N TYR A 24 24.76 10.06 -7.02
CA TYR A 24 24.90 8.66 -7.43
C TYR A 24 24.42 8.47 -8.86
N ASP A 25 25.11 7.59 -9.62
CA ASP A 25 24.57 6.96 -10.84
C ASP A 25 23.61 5.86 -10.38
N VAL A 26 22.32 6.02 -10.69
CA VAL A 26 21.25 5.18 -10.13
C VAL A 26 20.62 4.33 -11.23
N GLU A 27 20.48 3.03 -10.97
CA GLU A 27 19.72 2.10 -11.80
C GLU A 27 18.69 1.35 -10.93
N ILE A 28 17.48 1.18 -11.47
CA ILE A 28 16.39 0.43 -10.84
C ILE A 28 16.13 -0.85 -11.63
N PHE A 29 15.91 -1.96 -10.90
CA PHE A 29 15.46 -3.24 -11.43
C PHE A 29 14.09 -3.57 -10.85
N GLU A 30 13.09 -3.66 -11.73
CA GLU A 30 11.69 -3.95 -11.41
C GLU A 30 11.26 -5.22 -12.13
N THR A 31 10.64 -6.16 -11.41
CA THR A 31 10.17 -7.42 -11.98
C THR A 31 8.89 -7.25 -12.80
N ARG A 32 8.01 -6.33 -12.42
CA ARG A 32 6.81 -6.01 -13.18
C ARG A 32 7.15 -5.28 -14.49
N PRO A 33 6.29 -5.37 -15.53
CA PRO A 33 6.51 -4.70 -16.81
C PRO A 33 6.25 -3.19 -16.76
N HIS A 34 6.14 -2.59 -15.59
CA HIS A 34 5.81 -1.19 -15.38
C HIS A 34 6.43 -0.63 -14.09
N ILE A 35 6.56 0.68 -14.00
CA ILE A 35 6.96 1.44 -12.80
C ILE A 35 5.78 1.56 -11.81
N ALA A 36 6.00 2.26 -10.69
CA ALA A 36 5.04 2.65 -9.66
C ALA A 36 4.60 1.52 -8.70
N GLY A 37 5.02 0.28 -8.92
CA GLY A 37 4.67 -0.83 -8.02
C GLY A 37 3.15 -0.95 -7.83
N ASN A 38 2.68 -1.02 -6.58
CA ASN A 38 1.23 -1.11 -6.30
C ASN A 38 0.45 0.19 -6.60
N CYS A 39 1.13 1.32 -6.78
CA CYS A 39 0.49 2.58 -7.16
C CYS A 39 0.20 2.67 -8.67
N TYR A 40 0.58 1.67 -9.46
CA TYR A 40 0.40 1.71 -10.91
C TYR A 40 -1.06 1.92 -11.28
N ASP A 41 -1.28 2.90 -12.13
CA ASP A 41 -2.57 3.20 -12.74
C ASP A 41 -2.51 3.09 -14.26
N GLU A 42 -3.65 2.83 -14.87
CA GLU A 42 -3.82 2.74 -16.31
C GLU A 42 -5.21 3.24 -16.70
N ILE A 43 -5.43 3.50 -17.98
CA ILE A 43 -6.75 3.89 -18.49
C ILE A 43 -7.45 2.65 -19.04
N GLN A 44 -8.63 2.32 -18.50
CA GLN A 44 -9.51 1.29 -19.03
C GLN A 44 -10.85 1.93 -19.44
N ASN A 45 -11.21 1.83 -20.70
CA ASN A 45 -12.45 2.40 -21.29
C ASN A 45 -12.68 3.87 -20.90
N GLY A 46 -11.60 4.68 -20.86
CA GLY A 46 -11.65 6.09 -20.51
C GLY A 46 -11.67 6.39 -19.00
N VAL A 47 -11.65 5.38 -18.15
CA VAL A 47 -11.57 5.52 -16.70
C VAL A 47 -10.14 5.23 -16.23
N VAL A 48 -9.57 6.13 -15.41
CA VAL A 48 -8.27 5.88 -14.76
C VAL A 48 -8.48 4.89 -13.62
N VAL A 49 -7.82 3.73 -13.70
CA VAL A 49 -7.94 2.66 -12.72
C VAL A 49 -6.63 2.40 -12.00
N HIS A 50 -6.69 2.19 -10.68
CA HIS A 50 -5.54 1.73 -9.89
C HIS A 50 -5.49 0.21 -9.93
N LYS A 51 -4.54 -0.34 -10.66
CA LYS A 51 -4.49 -1.77 -11.02
C LYS A 51 -4.36 -2.72 -9.83
N TYR A 52 -3.74 -2.29 -8.75
CA TYR A 52 -3.48 -3.10 -7.56
C TYR A 52 -4.28 -2.64 -6.34
N GLY A 53 -5.51 -2.19 -6.58
CA GLY A 53 -6.41 -1.67 -5.55
C GLY A 53 -6.31 -0.16 -5.36
N ALA A 54 -7.29 0.40 -4.68
CA ALA A 54 -7.37 1.84 -4.45
C ALA A 54 -6.20 2.36 -3.62
N HIS A 55 -5.49 3.32 -4.14
CA HIS A 55 -4.42 4.02 -3.43
C HIS A 55 -4.76 5.51 -3.34
N VAL A 56 -5.06 5.99 -2.14
CA VAL A 56 -5.19 7.41 -1.82
C VAL A 56 -4.01 7.78 -0.93
N PHE A 57 -3.24 8.77 -1.35
CA PHE A 57 -2.14 9.26 -0.53
C PHE A 57 -2.70 10.09 0.61
N HIS A 58 -2.27 9.83 1.84
CA HIS A 58 -2.66 10.61 3.01
C HIS A 58 -1.49 10.70 4.00
N THR A 59 -1.35 11.81 4.70
CA THR A 59 -0.28 12.00 5.67
C THR A 59 -0.52 13.21 6.58
N ASN A 60 0.05 13.15 7.79
CA ASN A 60 0.22 14.28 8.68
C ASN A 60 1.65 14.86 8.63
N ILE A 61 2.57 14.24 7.88
CA ILE A 61 3.98 14.58 7.86
C ILE A 61 4.24 15.61 6.76
N ASN A 62 4.41 16.88 7.16
CA ASN A 62 4.67 17.99 6.22
C ASN A 62 5.86 17.70 5.27
N LYS A 63 6.96 17.11 5.79
CA LYS A 63 8.15 16.77 4.98
C LYS A 63 7.80 15.80 3.86
N VAL A 64 6.97 14.80 4.14
CA VAL A 64 6.54 13.80 3.17
C VAL A 64 5.60 14.42 2.13
N TRP A 65 4.62 15.21 2.58
CA TRP A 65 3.70 15.90 1.68
C TRP A 65 4.43 16.84 0.72
N ASN A 66 5.33 17.66 1.23
CA ASN A 66 6.15 18.56 0.42
C ASN A 66 7.06 17.81 -0.56
N PHE A 67 7.51 16.62 -0.19
CA PHE A 67 8.33 15.80 -1.07
C PHE A 67 7.54 15.27 -2.25
N VAL A 68 6.39 14.64 -2.03
CA VAL A 68 5.61 14.06 -3.14
C VAL A 68 5.02 15.13 -4.07
N ASN A 69 4.72 16.33 -3.53
CA ASN A 69 4.25 17.47 -4.31
C ASN A 69 5.32 18.10 -5.23
N GLN A 70 6.58 17.70 -5.15
CA GLN A 70 7.59 18.07 -6.15
C GLN A 70 7.35 17.40 -7.50
N PHE A 71 6.66 16.25 -7.51
CA PHE A 71 6.52 15.40 -8.69
C PHE A 71 5.12 15.42 -9.30
N SER A 72 4.11 15.80 -8.53
CA SER A 72 2.74 16.01 -8.99
C SER A 72 1.98 16.90 -8.03
N LYS A 73 1.01 17.63 -8.53
CA LYS A 73 -0.04 18.20 -7.68
C LYS A 73 -1.00 17.11 -7.28
N PHE A 74 -1.59 17.23 -6.09
CA PHE A 74 -2.63 16.30 -5.63
C PHE A 74 -3.98 17.01 -5.67
N ASN A 75 -5.03 16.25 -6.04
CA ASN A 75 -6.39 16.72 -5.83
C ASN A 75 -6.77 16.57 -4.35
N THR A 76 -7.97 17.01 -4.00
CA THR A 76 -8.49 16.93 -2.63
C THR A 76 -9.43 15.72 -2.45
N PHE A 77 -9.20 14.63 -3.21
CA PHE A 77 -10.06 13.47 -3.14
C PHE A 77 -10.07 12.89 -1.72
N CYS A 78 -11.26 12.84 -1.15
CA CYS A 78 -11.51 12.30 0.18
C CYS A 78 -12.30 10.99 0.02
N PRO A 79 -11.72 9.84 0.35
CA PRO A 79 -12.42 8.58 0.26
C PRO A 79 -13.55 8.52 1.30
N ILE A 80 -14.78 8.33 0.83
CA ILE A 80 -15.94 8.05 1.66
C ILE A 80 -16.23 6.55 1.51
N VAL A 81 -16.07 5.82 2.60
CA VAL A 81 -16.20 4.37 2.63
C VAL A 81 -17.51 3.98 3.31
N TYR A 82 -18.17 2.98 2.78
CA TYR A 82 -19.39 2.42 3.33
C TYR A 82 -19.21 0.93 3.64
N ALA A 83 -20.03 0.43 4.56
CA ALA A 83 -20.18 -0.98 4.90
C ALA A 83 -21.55 -1.47 4.43
N ASP A 84 -21.59 -2.53 3.64
CA ASP A 84 -22.80 -3.31 3.39
C ASP A 84 -22.96 -4.32 4.54
N THR A 85 -23.97 -4.12 5.36
CA THR A 85 -24.22 -4.86 6.58
C THR A 85 -25.61 -5.47 6.60
N LYS A 86 -25.85 -6.40 7.52
CA LYS A 86 -27.20 -6.96 7.76
C LYS A 86 -28.27 -5.93 8.16
N LYS A 87 -27.85 -4.72 8.56
CA LYS A 87 -28.75 -3.59 8.92
C LYS A 87 -28.84 -2.53 7.82
N GLY A 88 -28.18 -2.72 6.67
CA GLY A 88 -28.13 -1.79 5.55
C GLY A 88 -26.74 -1.22 5.30
N ILE A 89 -26.65 -0.31 4.33
CA ILE A 89 -25.40 0.34 3.94
C ILE A 89 -25.18 1.56 4.83
N ILE A 90 -24.09 1.54 5.60
CA ILE A 90 -23.74 2.57 6.58
C ILE A 90 -22.32 3.11 6.35
N PRO A 91 -22.00 4.36 6.74
CA PRO A 91 -20.66 4.92 6.58
C PRO A 91 -19.64 4.28 7.51
N ILE A 92 -18.38 4.20 7.05
CA ILE A 92 -17.21 3.85 7.86
C ILE A 92 -16.24 5.06 7.91
N PRO A 93 -15.77 5.47 9.08
CA PRO A 93 -16.14 5.01 10.43
C PRO A 93 -17.61 5.29 10.75
N PHE A 94 -18.19 4.49 11.66
CA PHE A 94 -19.54 4.70 12.14
C PHE A 94 -19.61 6.05 12.89
N ASP A 95 -20.45 6.95 12.41
CA ASP A 95 -20.63 8.32 12.93
C ASP A 95 -22.12 8.67 13.04
N ASP A 96 -22.46 9.94 13.22
CA ASP A 96 -23.85 10.37 13.38
C ASP A 96 -24.71 10.01 12.18
N ARG A 97 -24.16 9.98 10.94
CA ARG A 97 -24.88 9.49 9.75
C ARG A 97 -25.27 8.01 9.88
N GLY A 98 -24.38 7.19 10.45
CA GLY A 98 -24.67 5.79 10.73
C GLY A 98 -25.73 5.62 11.80
N LYS A 99 -25.72 6.48 12.85
CA LYS A 99 -26.77 6.51 13.91
C LYS A 99 -28.14 6.86 13.32
N ASP A 100 -28.19 7.76 12.34
CA ASP A 100 -29.44 8.12 11.68
C ASP A 100 -30.04 6.94 10.88
N ILE A 101 -29.21 6.03 10.39
CA ILE A 101 -29.63 4.88 9.56
C ILE A 101 -30.04 3.69 10.43
N ILE A 102 -29.23 3.32 11.45
CA ILE A 102 -29.41 2.07 12.22
C ILE A 102 -29.58 2.29 13.72
N GLY A 103 -29.70 3.54 14.17
CA GLY A 103 -29.74 3.92 15.58
C GLY A 103 -28.39 3.86 16.29
N PRO A 104 -28.34 4.27 17.57
CA PRO A 104 -27.14 4.23 18.39
C PRO A 104 -26.57 2.82 18.50
N GLN A 105 -25.25 2.71 18.48
CA GLN A 105 -24.53 1.44 18.59
C GLN A 105 -23.43 1.55 19.67
N THR A 106 -23.06 0.43 20.27
CA THR A 106 -21.86 0.33 21.11
C THR A 106 -20.61 0.05 20.27
N PRO A 107 -19.40 0.33 20.76
CA PRO A 107 -18.17 -0.03 20.07
C PRO A 107 -18.09 -1.51 19.68
N ASP A 108 -18.54 -2.41 20.57
CA ASP A 108 -18.49 -3.86 20.31
C ASP A 108 -19.53 -4.28 19.27
N SER A 109 -20.76 -3.72 19.30
CA SER A 109 -21.76 -4.00 18.27
C SER A 109 -21.31 -3.52 16.87
N ILE A 110 -20.52 -2.43 16.79
CA ILE A 110 -19.93 -1.97 15.54
C ILE A 110 -18.81 -2.90 15.06
N VAL A 111 -17.99 -3.42 15.97
CA VAL A 111 -17.00 -4.44 15.61
C VAL A 111 -17.69 -5.66 15.02
N ASP A 112 -18.71 -6.18 15.67
CA ASP A 112 -19.43 -7.37 15.20
C ASP A 112 -20.19 -7.12 13.88
N LEU A 113 -20.73 -5.92 13.69
CA LEU A 113 -21.51 -5.59 12.50
C LEU A 113 -20.65 -5.31 11.25
N ILE A 114 -19.51 -4.66 11.42
CA ILE A 114 -18.72 -4.12 10.30
C ILE A 114 -17.40 -4.87 10.12
N PHE A 115 -16.70 -5.19 11.22
CA PHE A 115 -15.28 -5.51 11.12
C PHE A 115 -14.95 -6.98 11.35
N ARG A 116 -15.74 -7.73 12.12
CA ARG A 116 -15.45 -9.13 12.43
C ARG A 116 -15.36 -9.97 11.16
N ASP A 117 -16.46 -10.10 10.44
CA ASP A 117 -16.55 -10.92 9.24
C ASP A 117 -15.62 -10.42 8.12
N TYR A 118 -15.50 -9.10 7.97
CA TYR A 118 -14.57 -8.49 7.03
C TYR A 118 -13.12 -8.85 7.33
N SER A 119 -12.71 -8.76 8.60
CA SER A 119 -11.33 -9.06 9.01
C SER A 119 -11.02 -10.55 8.91
N GLU A 120 -11.99 -11.42 9.24
CA GLU A 120 -11.83 -12.87 9.04
C GLU A 120 -11.60 -13.21 7.58
N LYS A 121 -12.37 -12.62 6.65
CA LYS A 121 -12.16 -12.79 5.20
C LYS A 121 -10.80 -12.25 4.76
N MET A 122 -10.42 -11.05 5.24
CA MET A 122 -9.15 -10.40 4.87
C MET A 122 -7.95 -11.22 5.29
N TRP A 123 -7.95 -11.74 6.52
CA TRP A 123 -6.78 -12.39 7.10
C TRP A 123 -6.84 -13.92 7.03
N GLY A 124 -7.98 -14.51 6.64
CA GLY A 124 -8.16 -15.97 6.61
C GLY A 124 -8.06 -16.63 7.98
N LYS A 125 -8.35 -15.87 9.05
CA LYS A 125 -8.27 -16.30 10.46
C LYS A 125 -9.55 -15.93 11.18
N LYS A 126 -9.89 -16.66 12.25
CA LYS A 126 -10.97 -16.25 13.15
C LYS A 126 -10.61 -14.95 13.86
N TRP A 127 -11.62 -14.14 14.16
CA TRP A 127 -11.44 -12.86 14.85
C TRP A 127 -10.63 -12.98 16.14
N GLU A 128 -10.89 -14.02 16.92
CA GLU A 128 -10.23 -14.31 18.19
C GLU A 128 -8.74 -14.64 18.04
N ASP A 129 -8.33 -15.11 16.85
CA ASP A 129 -6.94 -15.45 16.52
C ASP A 129 -6.17 -14.28 15.89
N LEU A 130 -6.85 -13.16 15.63
CA LEU A 130 -6.20 -11.98 15.06
C LEU A 130 -5.39 -11.23 16.13
N PRO A 131 -4.15 -10.84 15.82
CA PRO A 131 -3.32 -10.10 16.77
C PRO A 131 -3.89 -8.69 17.04
N ALA A 132 -3.59 -8.17 18.25
CA ALA A 132 -4.05 -6.86 18.69
C ALA A 132 -3.62 -5.72 17.75
N GLU A 133 -2.48 -5.83 17.09
CA GLU A 133 -1.97 -4.86 16.11
C GLU A 133 -2.90 -4.71 14.89
N ILE A 134 -3.62 -5.75 14.53
CA ILE A 134 -4.63 -5.71 13.46
C ILE A 134 -5.93 -5.11 14.00
N THR A 135 -6.45 -5.63 15.11
CA THR A 135 -7.75 -5.22 15.64
C THR A 135 -7.75 -3.80 16.23
N ALA A 136 -6.60 -3.32 16.73
CA ALA A 136 -6.45 -1.94 17.23
C ALA A 136 -6.50 -0.86 16.12
N ARG A 137 -6.28 -1.22 14.85
CA ARG A 137 -6.35 -0.28 13.72
C ARG A 137 -7.78 0.04 13.27
N ILE A 138 -8.76 -0.67 13.80
CA ILE A 138 -10.16 -0.57 13.39
C ILE A 138 -10.80 0.69 13.97
N PRO A 139 -11.30 1.60 13.11
CA PRO A 139 -12.00 2.81 13.56
C PRO A 139 -13.43 2.46 14.01
N ARG A 140 -13.65 2.29 15.29
CA ARG A 140 -14.92 1.80 15.83
C ARG A 140 -16.06 2.81 15.72
N ILE A 141 -15.97 3.93 16.40
CA ILE A 141 -16.98 5.00 16.38
C ILE A 141 -16.28 6.36 16.29
N ARG A 142 -16.92 7.27 15.58
CA ARG A 142 -16.48 8.67 15.44
C ARG A 142 -17.62 9.60 15.87
N GLU A 143 -17.30 10.61 16.65
CA GLU A 143 -18.25 11.66 17.02
C GLU A 143 -18.39 12.69 15.88
N GLY A 144 -19.59 13.25 15.72
CA GLY A 144 -19.93 14.21 14.69
C GLY A 144 -19.93 13.62 13.29
N ILE A 145 -20.01 14.51 12.29
CA ILE A 145 -19.98 14.14 10.87
C ILE A 145 -18.63 14.55 10.27
N ASN A 146 -17.83 13.54 9.93
CA ASN A 146 -16.67 13.72 9.08
C ASN A 146 -16.69 12.66 7.98
N PRO A 147 -17.01 13.02 6.74
CA PRO A 147 -17.20 12.05 5.67
C PRO A 147 -15.90 11.33 5.28
N CYS A 148 -14.73 11.95 5.46
CA CYS A 148 -13.47 11.34 5.08
C CYS A 148 -13.11 10.12 5.94
N TYR A 149 -12.72 9.03 5.28
CA TYR A 149 -12.22 7.85 5.98
C TYR A 149 -10.95 8.16 6.78
N HIS A 150 -9.99 8.83 6.15
CA HIS A 150 -8.76 9.30 6.81
C HIS A 150 -8.97 10.63 7.53
N LYS A 151 -8.31 10.79 8.70
CA LYS A 151 -8.30 12.04 9.47
C LYS A 151 -7.07 12.90 9.19
N ASP A 152 -6.21 12.45 8.27
CA ASP A 152 -4.94 13.11 8.00
C ASP A 152 -5.15 14.49 7.39
N LYS A 153 -4.23 15.39 7.72
CA LYS A 153 -4.25 16.78 7.26
C LYS A 153 -4.19 16.89 5.74
N TYR A 154 -3.41 16.02 5.12
CA TYR A 154 -3.22 15.97 3.68
C TYR A 154 -3.71 14.65 3.12
N HIS A 155 -4.49 14.68 2.06
CA HIS A 155 -4.94 13.50 1.34
C HIS A 155 -5.31 13.86 -0.10
N GLY A 156 -5.29 12.87 -0.97
CA GLY A 156 -5.67 13.00 -2.37
C GLY A 156 -4.97 11.98 -3.26
N VAL A 157 -5.19 12.12 -4.55
CA VAL A 157 -4.48 11.37 -5.59
C VAL A 157 -3.76 12.34 -6.54
N PRO A 158 -2.64 11.95 -7.17
CA PRO A 158 -1.94 12.80 -8.14
C PRO A 158 -2.88 13.18 -9.28
N VAL A 159 -2.97 14.47 -9.65
CA VAL A 159 -3.98 14.96 -10.60
C VAL A 159 -3.91 14.31 -11.99
N ASN A 160 -2.75 13.84 -12.42
CA ASN A 160 -2.53 13.14 -13.68
C ASN A 160 -2.19 11.65 -13.49
N GLY A 161 -2.48 11.10 -12.32
CA GLY A 161 -2.20 9.71 -12.00
C GLY A 161 -0.82 9.48 -11.37
N TYR A 162 -0.69 8.30 -10.79
CA TYR A 162 0.56 7.87 -10.14
C TYR A 162 1.67 7.59 -11.15
N VAL A 163 1.36 7.00 -12.30
CA VAL A 163 2.38 6.71 -13.32
C VAL A 163 3.09 8.00 -13.74
N GLU A 164 2.37 9.11 -13.95
CA GLU A 164 3.02 10.39 -14.28
C GLU A 164 3.86 10.91 -13.11
N MET A 165 3.34 10.86 -11.87
CA MET A 165 4.10 11.25 -10.68
C MET A 165 5.42 10.47 -10.57
N PHE A 166 5.38 9.16 -10.78
CA PHE A 166 6.59 8.32 -10.75
C PHE A 166 7.52 8.62 -11.93
N THR A 167 7.00 8.88 -13.11
CA THR A 167 7.80 9.31 -14.29
C THR A 167 8.58 10.57 -13.96
N ASN A 168 7.94 11.57 -13.36
CA ASN A 168 8.59 12.80 -12.93
C ASN A 168 9.63 12.58 -11.82
N MET A 169 9.35 11.69 -10.86
CA MET A 169 10.28 11.33 -9.78
C MET A 169 11.52 10.60 -10.31
N LEU A 170 11.35 9.83 -11.37
CA LEU A 170 12.39 9.00 -11.97
C LEU A 170 13.08 9.64 -13.17
N ASP A 171 12.81 10.91 -13.46
CA ASP A 171 13.43 11.62 -14.58
C ASP A 171 14.95 11.48 -14.57
N GLY A 172 15.53 11.08 -15.72
CA GLY A 172 16.95 10.82 -15.89
C GLY A 172 17.53 9.69 -15.04
N ILE A 173 16.71 8.74 -14.54
CA ILE A 173 17.13 7.51 -13.89
C ILE A 173 16.83 6.32 -14.80
N ARG A 174 17.77 5.41 -14.96
CA ARG A 174 17.56 4.19 -15.74
C ARG A 174 16.70 3.21 -14.96
N VAL A 175 15.57 2.80 -15.56
CA VAL A 175 14.67 1.80 -15.00
C VAL A 175 14.57 0.61 -15.93
N HIS A 176 14.93 -0.56 -15.45
CA HIS A 176 14.78 -1.84 -16.12
C HIS A 176 13.51 -2.51 -15.59
N VAL A 177 12.48 -2.61 -16.43
CA VAL A 177 11.21 -3.29 -16.10
C VAL A 177 11.17 -4.68 -16.71
N GLY A 178 10.34 -5.57 -16.16
CA GLY A 178 10.22 -6.96 -16.61
C GLY A 178 11.48 -7.80 -16.34
N CYS A 179 12.28 -7.40 -15.36
CA CYS A 179 13.51 -8.10 -14.99
C CYS A 179 13.21 -9.41 -14.25
N ASN A 180 14.13 -10.36 -14.36
CA ASN A 180 14.09 -11.51 -13.44
C ASN A 180 14.55 -11.10 -12.04
N ASP A 181 14.06 -11.80 -11.03
CA ASP A 181 14.33 -11.52 -9.61
C ASP A 181 15.82 -11.40 -9.22
N ASN A 182 16.71 -11.96 -10.02
CA ASN A 182 18.14 -12.02 -9.74
C ASN A 182 19.01 -11.15 -10.70
N ASP A 183 18.42 -10.43 -11.64
CA ASP A 183 19.18 -9.64 -12.61
C ASP A 183 20.00 -8.53 -11.95
N TRP A 184 19.48 -7.94 -10.89
CA TRP A 184 20.19 -6.95 -10.08
C TRP A 184 21.43 -7.50 -9.40
N LYS A 185 21.48 -8.80 -9.06
CA LYS A 185 22.64 -9.46 -8.41
C LYS A 185 23.88 -9.52 -9.31
N LYS A 186 23.68 -9.38 -10.63
CA LYS A 186 24.77 -9.30 -11.61
C LYS A 186 25.46 -7.93 -11.63
N GLN A 187 24.88 -6.94 -10.95
CA GLN A 187 25.39 -5.57 -10.96
C GLN A 187 26.47 -5.38 -9.88
N LYS A 188 27.45 -4.51 -10.21
CA LYS A 188 28.39 -4.00 -9.23
C LYS A 188 27.95 -2.59 -8.82
N ALA A 189 27.77 -2.35 -7.54
CA ALA A 189 27.36 -1.06 -7.01
C ALA A 189 28.01 -0.78 -5.64
N ASP A 190 28.17 0.51 -5.34
CA ASP A 190 28.65 0.99 -4.04
C ASP A 190 27.55 0.88 -2.97
N LEU A 191 26.27 0.90 -3.39
CA LEU A 191 25.08 0.81 -2.54
C LEU A 191 23.99 0.06 -3.25
N PHE A 192 23.33 -0.83 -2.52
CA PHE A 192 22.07 -1.45 -2.93
C PHE A 192 20.91 -0.95 -2.05
N VAL A 193 19.75 -0.72 -2.64
CA VAL A 193 18.50 -0.49 -1.91
C VAL A 193 17.52 -1.59 -2.30
N TYR A 194 17.12 -2.39 -1.35
CA TYR A 194 16.25 -3.53 -1.58
C TYR A 194 14.86 -3.29 -0.99
N THR A 195 13.83 -3.42 -1.83
CA THR A 195 12.42 -3.23 -1.42
C THR A 195 11.55 -4.48 -1.58
N GLY A 196 12.11 -5.57 -2.10
CA GLY A 196 11.44 -6.86 -2.28
C GLY A 196 11.27 -7.65 -0.97
N LYS A 197 10.79 -8.90 -1.09
CA LYS A 197 10.62 -9.79 0.07
C LYS A 197 11.96 -10.09 0.73
N ILE A 198 12.04 -9.88 2.05
CA ILE A 198 13.29 -10.07 2.81
C ILE A 198 13.76 -11.53 2.83
N ASP A 199 12.84 -12.48 2.93
CA ASP A 199 13.13 -13.92 2.89
C ASP A 199 13.69 -14.35 1.52
N GLN A 200 13.18 -13.79 0.42
CA GLN A 200 13.68 -14.00 -0.93
C GLN A 200 15.11 -13.46 -1.11
N TYR A 201 15.43 -12.29 -0.53
CA TYR A 201 16.79 -11.75 -0.56
C TYR A 201 17.81 -12.74 -0.02
N PHE A 202 17.48 -13.41 1.07
CA PHE A 202 18.31 -14.43 1.73
C PHE A 202 18.04 -15.86 1.25
N ASN A 203 17.43 -16.04 0.04
CA ASN A 203 17.14 -17.34 -0.57
C ASN A 203 16.36 -18.28 0.38
N TYR A 204 15.45 -17.74 1.17
CA TYR A 204 14.56 -18.49 2.09
C TYR A 204 15.31 -19.37 3.10
N CYS A 205 16.54 -18.99 3.52
CA CYS A 205 17.41 -19.81 4.35
C CYS A 205 16.85 -20.20 5.73
N TYR A 206 15.82 -19.50 6.20
CA TYR A 206 15.07 -19.82 7.43
C TYR A 206 13.64 -20.26 7.15
N GLY A 207 13.24 -20.35 5.88
CA GLY A 207 11.86 -20.63 5.45
C GLY A 207 11.15 -19.40 4.92
N ARG A 208 9.93 -19.59 4.40
CA ARG A 208 9.12 -18.53 3.78
C ARG A 208 8.35 -17.76 4.83
N LEU A 209 8.34 -16.44 4.71
CA LEU A 209 7.46 -15.57 5.48
C LEU A 209 6.06 -15.56 4.86
N GLY A 210 5.03 -15.50 5.70
CA GLY A 210 3.64 -15.42 5.25
C GLY A 210 3.26 -14.03 4.75
N TYR A 211 2.50 -14.00 3.67
CA TYR A 211 1.89 -12.78 3.14
C TYR A 211 0.46 -13.05 2.71
N ARG A 212 -0.41 -12.05 2.81
CA ARG A 212 -1.71 -12.05 2.14
C ARG A 212 -1.57 -11.42 0.76
N SER A 213 -2.34 -11.98 -0.17
CA SER A 213 -2.49 -11.47 -1.53
C SER A 213 -3.92 -11.01 -1.81
N LEU A 214 -4.13 -10.35 -2.93
CA LEU A 214 -5.44 -9.94 -3.41
C LEU A 214 -5.65 -10.40 -4.86
N ILE A 215 -6.86 -10.85 -5.14
CA ILE A 215 -7.37 -11.10 -6.48
C ILE A 215 -8.39 -9.99 -6.79
N PHE A 216 -8.31 -9.44 -8.00
CA PHE A 216 -9.18 -8.37 -8.47
C PHE A 216 -10.12 -8.88 -9.56
N ASP A 217 -11.41 -8.77 -9.33
CA ASP A 217 -12.46 -9.05 -10.32
C ASP A 217 -12.96 -7.72 -10.89
N TRP A 218 -12.61 -7.45 -12.15
CA TRP A 218 -12.85 -6.19 -12.84
C TRP A 218 -14.18 -6.21 -13.58
N LEU A 219 -14.99 -5.16 -13.40
CA LEU A 219 -16.33 -5.06 -13.94
C LEU A 219 -16.55 -3.68 -14.58
N GLU A 220 -17.09 -3.67 -15.81
CA GLU A 220 -17.67 -2.47 -16.41
C GLU A 220 -19.17 -2.44 -16.10
N LYS A 221 -19.64 -1.36 -15.47
CA LYS A 221 -21.05 -1.21 -15.10
C LYS A 221 -21.47 0.26 -14.96
N PRO A 222 -22.76 0.57 -14.78
CA PRO A 222 -23.20 1.93 -14.50
C PRO A 222 -22.49 2.51 -13.27
N LYS A 223 -22.21 3.81 -13.32
CA LYS A 223 -21.55 4.53 -12.20
C LYS A 223 -22.27 4.26 -10.88
N GLN A 224 -21.49 3.94 -9.86
CA GLN A 224 -22.01 3.59 -8.54
C GLN A 224 -22.44 4.82 -7.75
N LYS A 225 -23.27 4.61 -6.73
CA LYS A 225 -23.62 5.66 -5.76
C LYS A 225 -22.47 5.98 -4.81
N TYR A 226 -21.60 5.02 -4.53
CA TYR A 226 -20.55 5.09 -3.52
C TYR A 226 -19.18 4.76 -4.13
N PHE A 227 -18.16 5.47 -3.67
CA PHE A 227 -16.77 5.20 -4.05
C PHE A 227 -16.33 3.79 -3.68
N GLN A 228 -16.54 3.42 -2.43
CA GLN A 228 -16.13 2.13 -1.89
C GLN A 228 -17.21 1.59 -0.96
N VAL A 229 -17.55 0.32 -1.15
CA VAL A 229 -18.44 -0.43 -0.26
C VAL A 229 -17.70 -1.68 0.22
N ASN A 230 -17.48 -1.76 1.53
CA ASN A 230 -16.94 -2.96 2.17
C ASN A 230 -18.07 -3.96 2.40
N GLU A 231 -17.85 -5.19 2.01
CA GLU A 231 -18.77 -6.29 2.24
C GLU A 231 -18.54 -6.88 3.63
N CYS A 232 -19.47 -6.67 4.53
CA CYS A 232 -19.34 -7.02 5.94
C CYS A 232 -20.11 -8.29 6.33
N ASN A 233 -20.58 -9.05 5.34
CA ASN A 233 -21.29 -10.31 5.55
C ASN A 233 -20.46 -11.50 5.04
N GLN A 234 -20.63 -12.69 5.64
CA GLN A 234 -19.92 -13.91 5.26
C GLN A 234 -20.48 -14.59 4.00
N ASP A 235 -21.70 -14.28 3.60
CA ASP A 235 -22.37 -14.86 2.43
C ASP A 235 -21.73 -14.44 1.11
N LYS A 236 -21.03 -13.29 1.10
CA LYS A 236 -20.26 -12.81 -0.04
C LYS A 236 -18.77 -12.93 0.24
N LYS A 237 -18.02 -13.43 -0.76
CA LYS A 237 -16.60 -13.75 -0.59
C LYS A 237 -15.65 -12.57 -0.77
N TRP A 238 -16.07 -11.52 -1.50
CA TRP A 238 -15.23 -10.34 -1.68
C TRP A 238 -15.17 -9.48 -0.42
N LEU A 239 -14.11 -8.69 -0.33
CA LEU A 239 -13.88 -7.77 0.78
C LEU A 239 -14.59 -6.44 0.55
N ARG A 240 -14.39 -5.87 -0.63
CA ARG A 240 -14.90 -4.56 -0.99
C ARG A 240 -15.04 -4.43 -2.50
N GLU A 241 -15.90 -3.52 -2.89
CA GLU A 241 -16.05 -3.08 -4.27
C GLU A 241 -15.72 -1.59 -4.36
N ILE A 242 -14.95 -1.20 -5.39
CA ILE A 242 -14.45 0.16 -5.58
C ILE A 242 -14.79 0.65 -6.97
N ASP A 243 -15.33 1.87 -7.07
CA ASP A 243 -15.60 2.57 -8.33
C ASP A 243 -14.49 3.59 -8.60
N HIS A 244 -13.72 3.36 -9.65
CA HIS A 244 -12.55 4.16 -9.99
C HIS A 244 -12.87 5.55 -10.52
N SER A 245 -14.07 5.79 -11.07
CA SER A 245 -14.45 7.11 -11.60
C SER A 245 -14.44 8.23 -10.55
N PHE A 246 -14.52 7.86 -9.28
CA PHE A 246 -14.52 8.82 -8.18
C PHE A 246 -13.17 9.51 -7.95
N PHE A 247 -12.05 8.85 -8.21
CA PHE A 247 -10.72 9.42 -7.94
C PHE A 247 -10.50 10.78 -8.61
N TYR A 248 -11.02 10.92 -9.84
CA TYR A 248 -10.87 12.12 -10.67
C TYR A 248 -12.20 12.78 -10.98
N ASN A 249 -13.25 12.46 -10.21
CA ASN A 249 -14.62 12.96 -10.41
C ASN A 249 -15.07 12.85 -11.89
N GLN A 250 -14.77 11.71 -12.51
CA GLN A 250 -15.10 11.49 -13.92
C GLN A 250 -16.61 11.38 -14.10
N ASN A 251 -17.14 12.20 -15.00
CA ASN A 251 -18.56 12.17 -15.37
C ASN A 251 -18.76 11.15 -16.47
N VAL A 252 -19.02 9.89 -16.10
CA VAL A 252 -19.20 8.76 -17.02
C VAL A 252 -20.52 8.05 -16.71
N GLU A 253 -21.19 7.54 -17.75
CA GLU A 253 -22.39 6.70 -17.58
C GLU A 253 -22.00 5.29 -17.10
N LYS A 254 -20.94 4.75 -17.68
CA LYS A 254 -20.34 3.49 -17.29
C LYS A 254 -18.96 3.74 -16.68
N THR A 255 -18.68 3.00 -15.63
CA THR A 255 -17.42 3.05 -14.92
C THR A 255 -16.72 1.70 -14.88
N ILE A 256 -15.47 1.70 -14.46
CA ILE A 256 -14.73 0.49 -14.11
C ILE A 256 -14.73 0.35 -12.60
N THR A 257 -15.23 -0.76 -12.12
CA THR A 257 -15.14 -1.16 -10.71
C THR A 257 -14.29 -2.40 -10.58
N HIS A 258 -13.79 -2.67 -9.37
CA HIS A 258 -13.27 -3.99 -9.05
C HIS A 258 -13.77 -4.46 -7.69
N ARG A 259 -13.87 -5.78 -7.55
CA ARG A 259 -14.03 -6.48 -6.28
C ARG A 259 -12.71 -7.07 -5.86
N GLU A 260 -12.39 -6.95 -4.58
CA GLU A 260 -11.18 -7.51 -4.01
C GLU A 260 -11.49 -8.77 -3.22
N TYR A 261 -10.73 -9.84 -3.48
CA TYR A 261 -10.77 -11.10 -2.74
C TYR A 261 -9.40 -11.32 -2.09
N SER A 262 -9.37 -11.57 -0.79
CA SER A 262 -8.13 -11.93 -0.11
C SER A 262 -7.82 -13.40 -0.29
N CYS A 263 -6.56 -13.70 -0.52
CA CYS A 263 -6.03 -15.06 -0.59
C CYS A 263 -4.65 -15.14 0.06
N GLU A 264 -4.14 -16.34 0.24
CA GLU A 264 -2.75 -16.55 0.63
C GLU A 264 -1.81 -16.20 -0.52
N HIS A 265 -0.63 -15.69 -0.18
CA HIS A 265 0.41 -15.46 -1.15
C HIS A 265 1.16 -16.76 -1.45
N ASP A 266 1.33 -17.01 -2.74
CA ASP A 266 2.22 -18.04 -3.28
C ASP A 266 3.09 -17.44 -4.41
N ASP A 267 3.83 -18.28 -5.12
CA ASP A 267 4.71 -17.81 -6.20
C ASP A 267 3.94 -17.37 -7.48
N SER A 268 2.61 -17.56 -7.54
CA SER A 268 1.75 -17.20 -8.69
C SER A 268 1.06 -15.83 -8.55
N ASN A 269 1.12 -15.23 -7.36
CA ASN A 269 0.43 -13.97 -7.06
C ASN A 269 1.32 -12.98 -6.30
N GLU A 270 0.87 -11.73 -6.21
CA GLU A 270 1.66 -10.64 -5.61
C GLU A 270 1.50 -10.58 -4.08
N PRO A 271 2.58 -10.34 -3.32
CA PRO A 271 2.51 -10.13 -1.87
C PRO A 271 2.02 -8.70 -1.55
N PHE A 272 0.86 -8.57 -0.92
CA PHE A 272 0.33 -7.25 -0.53
C PHE A 272 0.58 -6.93 0.94
N TYR A 273 0.30 -7.88 1.85
CA TYR A 273 0.30 -7.62 3.28
C TYR A 273 1.11 -8.67 4.04
N PRO A 274 2.17 -8.26 4.77
CA PRO A 274 2.89 -9.18 5.67
C PRO A 274 1.98 -9.71 6.77
N GLU A 275 2.02 -11.01 7.00
CA GLU A 275 1.30 -11.68 8.08
C GLU A 275 2.14 -11.64 9.36
N ASN A 276 2.14 -10.50 10.05
CA ASN A 276 2.95 -10.30 11.25
C ASN A 276 2.32 -10.96 12.50
N TYR A 277 1.96 -12.24 12.38
CA TYR A 277 1.39 -13.06 13.44
C TYR A 277 1.84 -14.53 13.33
N GLY A 278 1.44 -15.38 14.29
CA GLY A 278 1.86 -16.77 14.36
C GLY A 278 3.37 -16.90 14.55
N GLU A 279 4.02 -17.72 13.76
CA GLU A 279 5.47 -17.94 13.81
C GLU A 279 6.27 -16.89 13.01
N ASN A 280 5.60 -16.14 12.14
CA ASN A 280 6.26 -15.18 11.25
C ASN A 280 7.09 -14.10 11.98
N PRO A 281 6.68 -13.53 13.13
CA PRO A 281 7.50 -12.56 13.86
C PRO A 281 8.84 -13.14 14.32
N LEU A 282 8.87 -14.40 14.75
CA LEU A 282 10.10 -15.08 15.15
C LEU A 282 10.99 -15.35 13.94
N LEU A 283 10.41 -15.81 12.85
CA LEU A 283 11.09 -16.04 11.59
C LEU A 283 11.68 -14.73 11.03
N PHE A 284 10.89 -13.65 11.03
CA PHE A 284 11.36 -12.33 10.61
C PHE A 284 12.52 -11.82 11.48
N LYS A 285 12.52 -12.09 12.80
CA LYS A 285 13.61 -11.73 13.69
C LYS A 285 14.92 -12.39 13.27
N GLN A 286 14.88 -13.63 12.78
CA GLN A 286 16.07 -14.32 12.27
C GLN A 286 16.60 -13.62 11.01
N TYR A 287 15.75 -13.31 10.01
CA TYR A 287 16.11 -12.54 8.83
C TYR A 287 16.67 -11.16 9.18
N ASN A 288 16.05 -10.46 10.11
CA ASN A 288 16.51 -9.14 10.56
C ASN A 288 17.89 -9.19 11.23
N SER A 289 18.29 -10.34 11.78
CA SER A 289 19.66 -10.53 12.27
C SER A 289 20.69 -10.61 11.14
N LEU A 290 20.30 -11.15 9.97
CA LEU A 290 21.14 -11.16 8.77
C LEU A 290 21.25 -9.76 8.15
N VAL A 291 20.14 -9.01 8.08
CA VAL A 291 20.11 -7.62 7.60
C VAL A 291 21.15 -6.76 8.31
N LYS A 292 21.35 -6.94 9.63
CA LYS A 292 22.33 -6.18 10.41
C LYS A 292 23.78 -6.46 10.02
N LYS A 293 24.05 -7.56 9.31
CA LYS A 293 25.39 -7.94 8.83
C LYS A 293 25.70 -7.37 7.44
N GLU A 294 24.66 -6.97 6.70
CA GLU A 294 24.81 -6.32 5.39
C GLU A 294 25.38 -4.91 5.57
N ARG A 295 26.46 -4.59 4.82
CA ARG A 295 27.17 -3.31 4.98
C ARG A 295 26.78 -2.25 3.98
N ASN A 296 26.46 -2.65 2.76
CA ASN A 296 26.16 -1.77 1.63
C ASN A 296 24.78 -2.03 1.03
N VAL A 297 23.84 -2.51 1.84
CA VAL A 297 22.45 -2.73 1.46
C VAL A 297 21.52 -2.00 2.43
N ILE A 298 20.59 -1.22 1.90
CA ILE A 298 19.50 -0.60 2.66
C ILE A 298 18.21 -1.36 2.34
N PHE A 299 17.62 -1.99 3.34
CA PHE A 299 16.29 -2.63 3.23
C PHE A 299 15.23 -1.61 3.61
N THR A 300 14.29 -1.33 2.72
CA THR A 300 13.19 -0.36 2.96
C THR A 300 11.91 -0.78 2.26
N GLY A 301 10.78 -0.20 2.66
CA GLY A 301 9.47 -0.56 2.14
C GLY A 301 8.81 -1.72 2.85
N ARG A 302 7.57 -1.99 2.48
CA ARG A 302 6.67 -2.93 3.17
C ARG A 302 7.23 -4.35 3.24
N LEU A 303 7.72 -4.89 2.12
CA LEU A 303 8.15 -6.28 2.02
C LEU A 303 9.53 -6.49 2.67
N ALA A 304 10.49 -5.59 2.42
CA ALA A 304 11.84 -5.70 2.96
C ALA A 304 11.91 -5.43 4.48
N THR A 305 10.94 -4.74 5.04
CA THR A 305 10.86 -4.50 6.49
C THR A 305 9.79 -5.33 7.19
N TYR A 306 9.08 -6.16 6.43
CA TYR A 306 8.02 -7.04 6.89
C TYR A 306 7.01 -6.30 7.80
N LYS A 307 6.55 -5.12 7.35
CA LYS A 307 5.62 -4.27 8.09
C LYS A 307 4.49 -3.81 7.20
N TYR A 308 3.28 -3.85 7.74
CA TYR A 308 2.15 -3.21 7.09
C TYR A 308 2.24 -1.69 7.30
N ILE A 309 2.66 -0.98 6.26
CA ILE A 309 2.85 0.48 6.27
C ILE A 309 2.14 1.10 5.07
N ASP A 310 1.66 2.33 5.27
CA ASP A 310 1.03 3.13 4.24
C ASP A 310 2.07 3.87 3.38
N LEU A 311 1.64 4.51 2.29
CA LEU A 311 2.53 5.14 1.32
C LEU A 311 3.41 6.21 1.95
N ASP A 312 2.84 7.04 2.81
CA ASP A 312 3.56 8.11 3.50
C ASP A 312 4.65 7.60 4.44
N THR A 313 4.30 6.56 5.18
CA THR A 313 5.24 5.87 6.08
C THR A 313 6.36 5.19 5.30
N ALA A 314 6.07 4.65 4.10
CA ALA A 314 7.09 4.07 3.22
C ALA A 314 8.07 5.14 2.71
N VAL A 315 7.58 6.31 2.34
CA VAL A 315 8.41 7.49 1.97
C VAL A 315 9.25 7.94 3.16
N ALA A 316 8.62 8.18 4.32
CA ALA A 316 9.29 8.65 5.54
C ALA A 316 10.38 7.67 6.00
N GLN A 317 10.08 6.36 6.00
CA GLN A 317 11.03 5.30 6.36
C GLN A 317 12.23 5.30 5.43
N THR A 318 12.03 5.46 4.12
CA THR A 318 13.11 5.47 3.14
C THR A 318 14.00 6.69 3.33
N MET A 319 13.42 7.88 3.50
CA MET A 319 14.17 9.10 3.82
C MET A 319 15.03 8.93 5.06
N MET A 320 14.44 8.45 6.16
CA MET A 320 15.15 8.25 7.43
C MET A 320 16.32 7.27 7.30
N LYS A 321 16.16 6.19 6.55
CA LYS A 321 17.22 5.19 6.36
C LYS A 321 18.38 5.74 5.54
N LEU A 322 18.09 6.49 4.49
CA LEU A 322 19.12 7.16 3.69
C LEU A 322 19.83 8.25 4.49
N ASP A 323 19.10 9.09 5.24
CA ASP A 323 19.71 10.09 6.11
C ASP A 323 20.70 9.44 7.10
N ARG A 324 20.30 8.34 7.74
CA ARG A 324 21.21 7.59 8.64
C ARG A 324 22.45 7.03 7.92
N TYR A 325 22.27 6.52 6.72
CA TYR A 325 23.39 6.00 5.91
C TYR A 325 24.38 7.11 5.57
N PHE A 326 23.91 8.28 5.16
CA PHE A 326 24.78 9.39 4.83
C PHE A 326 25.48 9.96 6.08
N ASN A 327 24.75 10.19 7.17
CA ASN A 327 25.35 10.69 8.42
C ASN A 327 26.37 9.72 9.01
N GLY A 328 26.15 8.41 8.88
CA GLY A 328 27.14 7.39 9.28
C GLY A 328 28.37 7.33 8.38
N LYS A 329 28.32 7.83 7.13
CA LYS A 329 29.46 7.96 6.23
C LYS A 329 30.25 9.24 6.49
N GLU A 330 29.59 10.32 6.88
CA GLU A 330 30.22 11.59 7.22
C GLU A 330 31.00 11.52 8.56
N ALA A 331 30.63 10.58 9.44
CA ALA A 331 31.27 10.33 10.74
C ALA A 331 32.48 9.37 10.68
N LYS A 332 32.86 8.87 9.51
CA LYS A 332 34.02 8.02 9.26
C LYS A 332 34.98 8.70 8.31
#